data_d947895cc55c3ed0e4699fe463056a59
#
_entry.id   d947895cc55c3ed0e4699fe463056a59
#
_cell.length_a   1.000
_cell.length_b   1.000
_cell.length_c   1.000
_cell.angle_alpha   90.00
_cell.angle_beta   90.00
_cell.angle_gamma   90.00
#
_symmetry.space_group_name_H-M   'P 1'
#
loop_
_entity.id
_entity.type
_entity.pdbx_description
1 polymer ?
#
loop_
_entity_poly.entity_id
_entity_poly.type
_entity_poly.pdbx_seq_one_letter_code
_entity_poly.pdbx_strand_id
1 'polypeptide(L)'
;MEQDKGHFDDLEKPPVNGSQLREGFTTGACAAAAAKASIMALLDVHGGPLSVDIPFPGGDRFSFPVEWSRRHEGYAESAVRKDAGDDPDITHGALVIARVAFRAGEAIVFEAGEGVGQVTKQGLSVPPGEPAINPGPRNMIREAIREVTDKGVQVTLSIPGGQELARQTFNPRLGIVGGLSILGTTGRVRPFSCQAIRCSVACELDVAKAAGITHPVLVPGHIGERSARRHLKLVDDQLIELGNEWGFVLEGLSKYSFKHVLLWGHPGKLAKLAGEEWDTHSYRSSSAIEIIKKLGLMPHLEAEPVTMEGLFEMLKPGEQENLAVELGGAISRAATQKCGQCCRVSVGLVNMAGDLLGSYTNLKDFQ
;
A
#
# COMPACT_ATOMS: atom_id res chain seq x y z
N MET A 1 -4.33 16.52 -21.40
CA MET A 1 -3.86 15.14 -21.19
C MET A 1 -2.94 15.18 -19.97
N GLU A 2 -3.51 15.11 -18.77
CA GLU A 2 -2.75 14.88 -17.55
C GLU A 2 -2.19 13.46 -17.63
N GLN A 3 -0.88 13.36 -17.50
CA GLN A 3 -0.19 12.07 -17.40
C GLN A 3 -0.65 11.44 -16.08
N ASP A 4 -1.45 10.39 -16.19
CA ASP A 4 -1.85 9.52 -15.08
C ASP A 4 -0.60 8.75 -14.63
N LYS A 5 0.16 9.35 -13.72
CA LYS A 5 1.36 8.75 -13.13
C LYS A 5 0.90 7.68 -12.16
N GLY A 6 1.48 6.50 -12.27
CA GLY A 6 1.18 5.37 -11.38
C GLY A 6 1.39 5.75 -9.91
N HIS A 7 0.51 5.27 -9.05
CA HIS A 7 0.43 5.59 -7.63
C HIS A 7 1.77 5.41 -6.86
N PHE A 8 2.67 4.55 -7.33
CA PHE A 8 3.96 4.28 -6.70
C PHE A 8 5.14 5.13 -7.22
N ASP A 9 5.07 5.62 -8.46
CA ASP A 9 6.24 6.28 -9.08
C ASP A 9 6.54 7.66 -8.45
N ASP A 10 5.57 8.33 -7.86
CA ASP A 10 5.76 9.64 -7.20
C ASP A 10 6.15 9.53 -5.71
N LEU A 11 5.95 8.36 -5.08
CA LEU A 11 6.24 8.15 -3.66
C LEU A 11 7.73 7.83 -3.35
N GLU A 12 8.56 7.60 -4.35
CA GLU A 12 9.90 7.02 -4.17
C GLU A 12 11.08 7.97 -4.43
N LYS A 13 10.87 9.27 -4.66
CA LYS A 13 11.98 10.21 -4.90
C LYS A 13 12.44 10.86 -3.59
N PRO A 14 13.53 10.38 -2.97
CA PRO A 14 14.12 11.11 -1.85
C PRO A 14 14.70 12.45 -2.36
N PRO A 15 14.66 13.50 -1.55
CA PRO A 15 15.25 14.79 -1.91
C PRO A 15 16.76 14.66 -2.17
N VAL A 16 17.24 15.36 -3.17
CA VAL A 16 18.62 15.32 -3.68
C VAL A 16 19.65 15.92 -2.71
N ASN A 17 19.21 16.57 -1.63
CA ASN A 17 20.08 17.16 -0.62
C ASN A 17 20.03 16.35 0.68
N GLY A 18 21.21 15.97 1.21
CA GLY A 18 21.42 15.21 2.45
C GLY A 18 20.94 15.87 3.75
N SER A 19 19.83 16.62 3.73
CA SER A 19 19.10 17.07 4.90
C SER A 19 18.37 15.87 5.52
N GLN A 20 18.49 15.72 6.82
CA GLN A 20 17.77 14.73 7.58
C GLN A 20 16.26 15.01 7.46
N LEU A 21 15.51 14.14 6.79
CA LEU A 21 14.07 14.28 6.59
C LEU A 21 13.34 14.24 7.93
N ARG A 22 12.34 15.07 8.10
CA ARG A 22 11.53 15.18 9.30
C ARG A 22 10.50 14.06 9.33
N GLU A 23 10.52 13.23 10.37
CA GLU A 23 9.48 12.24 10.66
C GLU A 23 8.17 12.95 11.02
N GLY A 24 7.05 12.29 10.73
CA GLY A 24 5.71 12.72 11.10
C GLY A 24 4.98 11.69 11.97
N PHE A 25 3.65 11.85 12.06
CA PHE A 25 2.78 11.01 12.86
C PHE A 25 1.71 10.32 12.03
N THR A 26 1.34 9.11 12.42
CA THR A 26 0.32 8.31 11.75
C THR A 26 -1.10 8.79 12.10
N THR A 27 -2.09 8.38 11.29
CA THR A 27 -3.52 8.58 11.63
C THR A 27 -3.87 7.95 12.97
N GLY A 28 -3.24 6.82 13.34
CA GLY A 28 -3.42 6.15 14.63
C GLY A 28 -2.95 6.97 15.81
N ALA A 29 -1.77 7.61 15.71
CA ALA A 29 -1.25 8.49 16.76
C ALA A 29 -2.14 9.74 16.93
N CYS A 30 -2.56 10.37 15.82
CA CYS A 30 -3.48 11.51 15.87
C CYS A 30 -4.84 11.11 16.49
N ALA A 31 -5.35 9.91 16.18
CA ALA A 31 -6.60 9.39 16.77
C ALA A 31 -6.47 9.15 18.29
N ALA A 32 -5.32 8.64 18.73
CA ALA A 32 -5.06 8.47 20.17
C ALA A 32 -5.00 9.80 20.91
N ALA A 33 -4.32 10.80 20.33
CA ALA A 33 -4.26 12.15 20.88
C ALA A 33 -5.65 12.83 20.92
N ALA A 34 -6.41 12.75 19.82
CA ALA A 34 -7.77 13.28 19.76
C ALA A 34 -8.69 12.60 20.77
N ALA A 35 -8.61 11.28 20.93
CA ALA A 35 -9.42 10.53 21.90
C ALA A 35 -9.08 10.91 23.35
N LYS A 36 -7.79 11.04 23.68
CA LYS A 36 -7.35 11.51 24.99
C LYS A 36 -7.83 12.92 25.28
N ALA A 37 -7.65 13.85 24.34
CA ALA A 37 -8.14 15.21 24.48
C ALA A 37 -9.65 15.27 24.71
N SER A 38 -10.40 14.44 23.99
CA SER A 38 -11.86 14.38 24.10
C SER A 38 -12.30 13.84 25.47
N ILE A 39 -11.64 12.79 26.01
CA ILE A 39 -12.00 12.29 27.33
C ILE A 39 -11.65 13.30 28.43
N MET A 40 -10.55 14.04 28.30
CA MET A 40 -10.21 15.13 29.19
C MET A 40 -11.26 16.25 29.12
N ALA A 41 -11.68 16.65 27.92
CA ALA A 41 -12.74 17.64 27.72
C ALA A 41 -14.10 17.18 28.27
N LEU A 42 -14.40 15.89 28.21
CA LEU A 42 -15.64 15.33 28.76
C LEU A 42 -15.68 15.41 30.29
N LEU A 43 -14.52 15.32 30.94
CA LEU A 43 -14.37 15.42 32.40
C LEU A 43 -14.21 16.85 32.89
N ASP A 44 -13.67 17.76 32.06
CA ASP A 44 -13.42 19.15 32.42
C ASP A 44 -14.58 20.06 31.98
N VAL A 45 -15.09 20.85 32.94
CA VAL A 45 -16.14 21.84 32.67
C VAL A 45 -15.64 23.17 32.07
N HIS A 46 -14.32 23.38 32.06
CA HIS A 46 -13.71 24.64 31.58
C HIS A 46 -13.18 24.56 30.15
N GLY A 47 -13.36 23.44 29.46
CA GLY A 47 -12.89 23.20 28.10
C GLY A 47 -11.76 22.16 28.04
N GLY A 48 -11.47 21.62 26.88
CA GLY A 48 -10.43 20.60 26.71
C GLY A 48 -9.02 21.19 26.70
N PRO A 49 -7.99 20.31 26.70
CA PRO A 49 -6.59 20.71 26.68
C PRO A 49 -6.19 21.32 25.32
N LEU A 50 -5.20 22.22 25.32
CA LEU A 50 -4.57 22.79 24.12
C LEU A 50 -3.55 21.83 23.50
N SER A 51 -3.02 20.90 24.31
CA SER A 51 -2.11 19.84 23.86
C SER A 51 -2.25 18.61 24.76
N VAL A 52 -1.91 17.45 24.24
CA VAL A 52 -1.90 16.18 24.97
C VAL A 52 -0.67 15.38 24.67
N ASP A 53 -0.10 14.75 25.69
CA ASP A 53 0.97 13.77 25.54
C ASP A 53 0.39 12.37 25.47
N ILE A 54 0.79 11.58 24.49
CA ILE A 54 0.35 10.18 24.38
C ILE A 54 1.55 9.22 24.41
N PRO A 55 1.39 8.04 25.00
CA PRO A 55 2.39 6.99 24.93
C PRO A 55 2.43 6.36 23.54
N PHE A 56 3.65 6.01 23.09
CA PHE A 56 3.86 5.25 21.85
C PHE A 56 4.31 3.82 22.20
N PRO A 57 4.11 2.85 21.31
CA PRO A 57 4.45 1.44 21.56
C PRO A 57 5.92 1.19 21.94
N GLY A 58 6.84 2.10 21.58
CA GLY A 58 8.25 2.03 21.94
C GLY A 58 8.58 2.58 23.34
N GLY A 59 7.60 3.05 24.11
CA GLY A 59 7.79 3.71 25.41
C GLY A 59 8.05 5.21 25.34
N ASP A 60 8.31 5.76 24.15
CA ASP A 60 8.42 7.20 23.93
C ASP A 60 7.07 7.89 24.15
N ARG A 61 7.12 9.19 24.43
CA ARG A 61 5.93 10.04 24.53
C ARG A 61 6.06 11.24 23.60
N PHE A 62 4.94 11.61 22.98
CA PHE A 62 4.90 12.76 22.08
C PHE A 62 3.71 13.64 22.40
N SER A 63 3.98 14.97 22.34
CA SER A 63 2.97 16.00 22.53
C SER A 63 2.30 16.34 21.20
N PHE A 64 0.98 16.40 21.22
CA PHE A 64 0.15 16.74 20.07
C PHE A 64 -0.64 18.02 20.37
N PRO A 65 -0.53 19.05 19.53
CA PRO A 65 -1.42 20.19 19.62
C PRO A 65 -2.86 19.75 19.30
N VAL A 66 -3.80 20.26 20.07
CA VAL A 66 -5.24 20.04 19.88
C VAL A 66 -5.81 21.26 19.16
N GLU A 67 -6.37 21.06 17.96
CA GLU A 67 -6.95 22.14 17.17
C GLU A 67 -8.16 22.76 17.86
N TRP A 68 -9.01 21.91 18.42
CA TRP A 68 -10.15 22.30 19.22
C TRP A 68 -10.69 21.14 20.03
N SER A 69 -11.36 21.46 21.14
CA SER A 69 -12.15 20.53 21.92
C SER A 69 -13.53 21.14 22.16
N ARG A 70 -14.58 20.32 22.11
CA ARG A 70 -15.98 20.70 22.32
C ARG A 70 -16.65 19.72 23.22
N ARG A 71 -17.23 20.18 24.30
CA ARG A 71 -18.05 19.37 25.20
C ARG A 71 -19.53 19.57 24.87
N HIS A 72 -20.26 18.50 24.86
CA HIS A 72 -21.69 18.42 24.65
C HIS A 72 -22.33 17.65 25.83
N GLU A 73 -23.65 17.63 25.86
CA GLU A 73 -24.36 16.78 26.83
C GLU A 73 -24.13 15.30 26.49
N GLY A 74 -23.46 14.57 27.38
CA GLY A 74 -23.20 13.14 27.27
C GLY A 74 -21.96 12.76 26.42
N TYR A 75 -21.32 13.68 25.68
CA TYR A 75 -20.11 13.38 24.91
C TYR A 75 -19.20 14.58 24.76
N ALA A 76 -17.96 14.33 24.33
CA ALA A 76 -17.06 15.40 23.89
C ALA A 76 -16.35 15.01 22.58
N GLU A 77 -15.89 16.00 21.85
CA GLU A 77 -15.13 15.87 20.61
C GLU A 77 -13.87 16.70 20.67
N SER A 78 -12.78 16.17 20.12
CA SER A 78 -11.55 16.93 19.91
C SER A 78 -10.93 16.58 18.57
N ALA A 79 -10.22 17.54 17.99
CA ALA A 79 -9.55 17.37 16.71
C ALA A 79 -8.04 17.57 16.82
N VAL A 80 -7.30 16.72 16.14
CA VAL A 80 -5.85 16.82 15.97
C VAL A 80 -5.53 16.86 14.47
N ARG A 81 -4.70 17.82 14.05
CA ARG A 81 -4.25 17.91 12.66
C ARG A 81 -3.07 16.96 12.44
N LYS A 82 -3.17 16.12 11.42
CA LYS A 82 -2.11 15.21 11.08
C LYS A 82 -0.93 15.94 10.44
N ASP A 83 0.23 15.77 11.04
CA ASP A 83 1.51 16.17 10.47
C ASP A 83 2.28 14.91 10.04
N ALA A 84 2.43 14.72 8.74
CA ALA A 84 3.17 13.57 8.18
C ALA A 84 4.68 13.81 8.07
N GLY A 85 5.20 14.94 8.54
CA GLY A 85 6.58 15.32 8.31
C GLY A 85 6.84 15.66 6.84
N ASP A 86 7.96 15.18 6.33
CA ASP A 86 8.37 15.36 4.92
C ASP A 86 7.90 14.20 4.02
N ASP A 87 7.05 13.31 4.55
CA ASP A 87 6.46 12.23 3.76
C ASP A 87 5.35 12.78 2.85
N PRO A 88 5.28 12.38 1.57
CA PRO A 88 4.22 12.77 0.64
C PRO A 88 2.88 12.06 0.92
N ASP A 89 2.56 11.85 2.19
CA ASP A 89 1.34 11.20 2.66
C ASP A 89 0.10 12.04 2.34
N ILE A 90 -0.82 11.46 1.60
CA ILE A 90 -2.08 12.09 1.17
C ILE A 90 -2.94 12.59 2.35
N THR A 91 -2.75 12.02 3.54
CA THR A 91 -3.46 12.41 4.76
C THR A 91 -2.76 13.54 5.53
N HIS A 92 -1.64 14.11 4.99
CA HIS A 92 -1.01 15.27 5.59
C HIS A 92 -2.00 16.45 5.69
N GLY A 93 -2.07 17.10 6.84
CA GLY A 93 -2.99 18.22 7.09
C GLY A 93 -4.44 17.81 7.37
N ALA A 94 -4.82 16.54 7.23
CA ALA A 94 -6.17 16.09 7.55
C ALA A 94 -6.48 16.25 9.05
N LEU A 95 -7.72 16.59 9.38
CA LEU A 95 -8.20 16.59 10.75
C LEU A 95 -8.64 15.18 11.15
N VAL A 96 -8.07 14.69 12.23
CA VAL A 96 -8.52 13.45 12.87
C VAL A 96 -9.33 13.84 14.10
N ILE A 97 -10.62 13.51 14.08
CA ILE A 97 -11.58 13.87 15.10
C ILE A 97 -11.96 12.62 15.88
N ALA A 98 -11.93 12.70 17.20
CA ALA A 98 -12.47 11.67 18.07
C ALA A 98 -13.66 12.23 18.84
N ARG A 99 -14.82 11.58 18.75
CA ARG A 99 -15.94 11.75 19.67
C ARG A 99 -15.88 10.66 20.71
N VAL A 100 -15.99 11.03 21.99
CA VAL A 100 -16.03 10.07 23.11
C VAL A 100 -17.26 10.27 23.97
N ALA A 101 -17.85 9.16 24.39
CA ALA A 101 -18.94 9.13 25.36
C ALA A 101 -18.68 8.02 26.38
N PHE A 102 -19.10 8.21 27.62
CA PHE A 102 -19.08 7.13 28.61
C PHE A 102 -20.14 6.07 28.29
N ARG A 103 -19.80 4.82 28.59
CA ARG A 103 -20.71 3.68 28.48
C ARG A 103 -20.62 2.81 29.72
N ALA A 104 -21.61 1.92 29.89
CA ALA A 104 -21.61 0.96 30.98
C ALA A 104 -20.45 -0.05 30.85
N GLY A 105 -19.88 -0.44 31.97
CA GLY A 105 -18.74 -1.35 32.05
C GLY A 105 -17.41 -0.66 31.81
N GLU A 106 -16.36 -1.44 31.49
CA GLU A 106 -14.98 -0.96 31.32
C GLU A 106 -14.50 -0.98 29.86
N ALA A 107 -15.25 -1.59 28.94
CA ALA A 107 -14.80 -1.78 27.58
C ALA A 107 -14.68 -0.45 26.80
N ILE A 108 -13.62 -0.34 25.99
CA ILE A 108 -13.47 0.71 24.97
C ILE A 108 -13.86 0.12 23.63
N VAL A 109 -14.92 0.67 23.02
CA VAL A 109 -15.46 0.25 21.73
C VAL A 109 -15.24 1.33 20.68
N PHE A 110 -15.13 0.92 19.41
CA PHE A 110 -14.78 1.80 18.30
C PHE A 110 -15.87 1.82 17.25
N GLU A 111 -16.11 2.98 16.68
CA GLU A 111 -17.04 3.20 15.59
C GLU A 111 -16.38 4.05 14.48
N ALA A 112 -16.78 3.80 13.24
CA ALA A 112 -16.43 4.66 12.12
C ALA A 112 -17.42 5.83 12.04
N GLY A 113 -16.90 7.04 12.07
CA GLY A 113 -17.61 8.26 11.73
C GLY A 113 -17.32 8.67 10.27
N GLU A 114 -17.60 9.92 9.94
CA GLU A 114 -17.38 10.48 8.60
C GLU A 114 -15.93 10.27 8.13
N GLY A 115 -15.77 9.73 6.91
CA GLY A 115 -14.47 9.58 6.25
C GLY A 115 -13.54 8.51 6.84
N VAL A 116 -13.98 7.74 7.83
CA VAL A 116 -13.32 6.50 8.28
C VAL A 116 -14.01 5.32 7.63
N GLY A 117 -13.23 4.44 7.02
CA GLY A 117 -13.74 3.31 6.24
C GLY A 117 -14.26 2.16 7.11
N GLN A 118 -15.02 1.28 6.46
CA GLN A 118 -15.46 0.02 7.01
C GLN A 118 -14.88 -1.13 6.19
N VAL A 119 -14.41 -2.16 6.86
CA VAL A 119 -13.84 -3.36 6.22
C VAL A 119 -14.98 -4.22 5.65
N THR A 120 -14.85 -4.65 4.39
CA THR A 120 -15.83 -5.52 3.72
C THR A 120 -15.27 -6.86 3.28
N LYS A 121 -13.93 -6.99 3.17
CA LYS A 121 -13.25 -8.21 2.72
C LYS A 121 -12.56 -8.93 3.87
N GLN A 122 -12.43 -10.24 3.75
CA GLN A 122 -11.59 -11.06 4.61
C GLN A 122 -10.10 -10.87 4.28
N GLY A 123 -9.21 -11.26 5.19
CA GLY A 123 -7.74 -11.23 4.98
C GLY A 123 -7.05 -10.05 5.66
N LEU A 124 -7.78 -9.01 6.04
CA LEU A 124 -7.24 -7.89 6.80
C LEU A 124 -7.15 -8.22 8.31
N SER A 125 -6.33 -7.45 9.04
CA SER A 125 -6.21 -7.57 10.50
C SER A 125 -7.48 -7.16 11.26
N VAL A 126 -8.43 -6.54 10.58
CA VAL A 126 -9.74 -6.15 11.07
C VAL A 126 -10.80 -6.95 10.30
N PRO A 127 -11.73 -7.63 10.97
CA PRO A 127 -12.73 -8.43 10.30
C PRO A 127 -13.76 -7.59 9.53
N PRO A 128 -14.43 -8.17 8.51
CA PRO A 128 -15.51 -7.50 7.80
C PRO A 128 -16.63 -7.05 8.74
N GLY A 129 -17.22 -5.90 8.43
CA GLY A 129 -18.27 -5.26 9.23
C GLY A 129 -17.73 -4.32 10.32
N GLU A 130 -16.43 -4.36 10.61
CA GLU A 130 -15.83 -3.47 11.61
C GLU A 130 -15.24 -2.19 10.98
N PRO A 131 -15.11 -1.10 11.79
CA PRO A 131 -14.43 0.11 11.37
C PRO A 131 -12.96 -0.19 11.03
N ALA A 132 -12.46 0.40 9.96
CA ALA A 132 -11.09 0.23 9.48
C ALA A 132 -10.06 0.90 10.41
N ILE A 133 -10.04 0.48 11.67
CA ILE A 133 -9.12 0.91 12.71
C ILE A 133 -8.25 -0.29 13.07
N ASN A 134 -6.99 -0.25 12.66
CA ASN A 134 -6.07 -1.37 12.84
C ASN A 134 -5.74 -1.64 14.33
N PRO A 135 -5.28 -2.84 14.70
CA PRO A 135 -4.99 -3.21 16.10
C PRO A 135 -4.02 -2.28 16.80
N GLY A 136 -2.93 -1.83 16.13
CA GLY A 136 -1.97 -0.89 16.70
C GLY A 136 -2.61 0.43 17.15
N PRO A 137 -3.31 1.17 16.28
CA PRO A 137 -4.11 2.33 16.64
C PRO A 137 -5.12 2.08 17.76
N ARG A 138 -5.87 0.96 17.71
CA ARG A 138 -6.81 0.60 18.79
C ARG A 138 -6.12 0.51 20.15
N ASN A 139 -4.91 -0.06 20.17
CA ASN A 139 -4.13 -0.16 21.42
C ASN A 139 -3.62 1.22 21.87
N MET A 140 -3.05 2.03 20.98
CA MET A 140 -2.62 3.40 21.32
C MET A 140 -3.77 4.24 21.87
N ILE A 141 -4.96 4.15 21.29
CA ILE A 141 -6.15 4.86 21.76
C ILE A 141 -6.56 4.35 23.14
N ARG A 142 -6.56 3.03 23.37
CA ARG A 142 -6.88 2.45 24.67
C ARG A 142 -5.91 2.93 25.75
N GLU A 143 -4.61 2.84 25.49
CA GLU A 143 -3.57 3.30 26.41
C GLU A 143 -3.73 4.79 26.74
N ALA A 144 -3.93 5.63 25.73
CA ALA A 144 -4.12 7.06 25.92
C ALA A 144 -5.38 7.40 26.75
N ILE A 145 -6.49 6.69 26.54
CA ILE A 145 -7.72 6.86 27.32
C ILE A 145 -7.53 6.33 28.76
N ARG A 146 -6.83 5.21 28.95
CA ARG A 146 -6.59 4.61 30.27
C ARG A 146 -5.71 5.45 31.19
N GLU A 147 -4.93 6.36 30.64
CA GLU A 147 -4.23 7.37 31.45
C GLU A 147 -5.19 8.40 32.11
N VAL A 148 -6.44 8.46 31.66
CA VAL A 148 -7.42 9.46 32.12
C VAL A 148 -8.58 8.82 32.87
N THR A 149 -9.05 7.64 32.47
CA THR A 149 -10.23 6.98 33.07
C THR A 149 -10.22 5.46 32.88
N ASP A 150 -10.74 4.74 33.88
CA ASP A 150 -10.98 3.29 33.83
C ASP A 150 -12.41 2.94 33.35
N LYS A 151 -13.29 3.94 33.17
CA LYS A 151 -14.65 3.73 32.70
C LYS A 151 -14.69 3.21 31.26
N GLY A 152 -15.77 2.55 30.89
CA GLY A 152 -16.07 2.20 29.52
C GLY A 152 -16.30 3.44 28.66
N VAL A 153 -15.74 3.43 27.45
CA VAL A 153 -15.78 4.56 26.50
C VAL A 153 -16.18 4.06 25.13
N GLN A 154 -17.11 4.74 24.50
CA GLN A 154 -17.37 4.64 23.08
C GLN A 154 -16.54 5.70 22.37
N VAL A 155 -15.78 5.32 21.35
CA VAL A 155 -14.92 6.18 20.55
C VAL A 155 -15.37 6.12 19.10
N THR A 156 -15.88 7.23 18.57
CA THR A 156 -16.19 7.38 17.14
C THR A 156 -15.10 8.24 16.50
N LEU A 157 -14.42 7.71 15.47
CA LEU A 157 -13.35 8.42 14.76
C LEU A 157 -13.86 8.94 13.42
N SER A 158 -13.50 10.18 13.11
CA SER A 158 -13.85 10.83 11.84
C SER A 158 -12.65 11.52 11.22
N ILE A 159 -12.62 11.55 9.90
CA ILE A 159 -11.66 12.32 9.09
C ILE A 159 -12.49 13.03 7.99
N PRO A 160 -12.92 14.27 8.22
CA PRO A 160 -13.70 15.02 7.22
C PRO A 160 -12.98 15.04 5.86
N GLY A 161 -13.71 14.74 4.79
CA GLY A 161 -13.12 14.57 3.45
C GLY A 161 -12.36 13.25 3.22
N GLY A 162 -12.28 12.37 4.23
CA GLY A 162 -11.54 11.11 4.16
C GLY A 162 -12.05 10.14 3.09
N GLN A 163 -13.32 10.23 2.70
CA GLN A 163 -13.87 9.42 1.61
C GLN A 163 -13.23 9.75 0.26
N GLU A 164 -13.00 11.04 -0.03
CA GLU A 164 -12.33 11.46 -1.27
C GLU A 164 -10.85 11.08 -1.25
N LEU A 165 -10.17 11.31 -0.11
CA LEU A 165 -8.77 10.92 0.05
C LEU A 165 -8.58 9.41 -0.12
N ALA A 166 -9.51 8.60 0.39
CA ALA A 166 -9.43 7.14 0.31
C ALA A 166 -9.39 6.61 -1.13
N ARG A 167 -10.00 7.31 -2.09
CA ARG A 167 -9.97 6.95 -3.52
C ARG A 167 -8.55 6.94 -4.10
N GLN A 168 -7.64 7.70 -3.50
CA GLN A 168 -6.24 7.80 -3.91
C GLN A 168 -5.31 6.89 -3.09
N THR A 169 -5.88 5.94 -2.35
CA THR A 169 -5.15 4.97 -1.52
C THR A 169 -5.45 3.54 -1.97
N PHE A 170 -4.82 2.56 -1.33
CA PHE A 170 -5.13 1.14 -1.53
C PHE A 170 -6.47 0.69 -0.93
N ASN A 171 -7.13 1.52 -0.12
CA ASN A 171 -8.36 1.13 0.58
C ASN A 171 -9.43 0.51 -0.33
N PRO A 172 -9.76 1.08 -1.52
CA PRO A 172 -10.74 0.46 -2.40
C PRO A 172 -10.37 -0.96 -2.84
N ARG A 173 -9.09 -1.23 -3.13
CA ARG A 173 -8.59 -2.56 -3.49
C ARG A 173 -8.70 -3.54 -2.33
N LEU A 174 -8.41 -3.07 -1.12
CA LEU A 174 -8.49 -3.85 0.12
C LEU A 174 -9.93 -4.08 0.61
N GLY A 175 -10.94 -3.54 -0.09
CA GLY A 175 -12.34 -3.63 0.34
C GLY A 175 -12.63 -2.80 1.58
N ILE A 176 -11.95 -1.67 1.73
CA ILE A 176 -12.24 -0.68 2.76
C ILE A 176 -13.10 0.40 2.11
N VAL A 177 -14.35 0.50 2.52
CA VAL A 177 -15.37 1.34 1.88
C VAL A 177 -15.76 2.49 2.78
N GLY A 178 -16.05 3.65 2.20
CA GLY A 178 -16.59 4.83 2.92
C GLY A 178 -15.54 5.77 3.49
N GLY A 179 -14.24 5.43 3.45
CA GLY A 179 -13.22 6.32 3.96
C GLY A 179 -11.83 5.71 4.10
N LEU A 180 -11.00 6.39 4.86
CA LEU A 180 -9.63 6.04 5.17
C LEU A 180 -9.53 4.98 6.28
N SER A 181 -8.40 4.28 6.33
CA SER A 181 -8.01 3.46 7.47
C SER A 181 -7.31 4.29 8.53
N ILE A 182 -7.59 4.00 9.80
CA ILE A 182 -6.78 4.46 10.92
C ILE A 182 -5.66 3.43 11.14
N LEU A 183 -4.43 3.79 10.76
CA LEU A 183 -3.29 2.88 10.70
C LEU A 183 -2.03 3.47 11.34
N GLY A 184 -1.01 2.63 11.47
CA GLY A 184 0.30 2.96 12.03
C GLY A 184 0.61 2.11 13.27
N THR A 185 1.63 1.26 13.17
CA THR A 185 2.04 0.36 14.25
C THR A 185 2.96 1.03 15.27
N THR A 186 3.79 1.98 14.80
CA THR A 186 4.76 2.68 15.64
C THR A 186 4.30 4.08 16.09
N GLY A 187 3.21 4.59 15.50
CA GLY A 187 2.78 5.97 15.67
C GLY A 187 3.53 6.99 14.82
N ARG A 188 4.70 6.64 14.27
CA ARG A 188 5.56 7.52 13.44
C ARG A 188 5.42 7.22 11.96
N VAL A 189 5.57 8.25 11.14
CA VAL A 189 5.73 8.17 9.69
C VAL A 189 7.18 8.53 9.36
N ARG A 190 7.86 7.63 8.65
CA ARG A 190 9.19 7.88 8.09
C ARG A 190 9.05 8.18 6.61
N PRO A 191 9.54 9.35 6.15
CA PRO A 191 9.41 9.72 4.75
C PRO A 191 10.00 8.69 3.81
N PHE A 192 9.31 8.43 2.69
CA PHE A 192 9.72 7.49 1.65
C PHE A 192 9.96 6.05 2.13
N SER A 193 9.13 5.56 3.03
CA SER A 193 9.30 4.26 3.65
C SER A 193 8.80 3.13 2.74
N CYS A 194 9.73 2.33 2.17
CA CYS A 194 9.40 1.08 1.49
C CYS A 194 8.55 0.13 2.37
N GLN A 195 8.65 0.24 3.67
CA GLN A 195 7.86 -0.57 4.60
C GLN A 195 6.35 -0.32 4.46
N ALA A 196 5.93 0.91 4.19
CA ALA A 196 4.51 1.23 3.99
C ALA A 196 3.96 0.55 2.73
N ILE A 197 4.72 0.58 1.63
CA ILE A 197 4.37 -0.09 0.37
C ILE A 197 4.30 -1.61 0.59
N ARG A 198 5.31 -2.21 1.23
CA ARG A 198 5.33 -3.64 1.55
C ARG A 198 4.15 -4.08 2.40
N CYS A 199 3.75 -3.27 3.38
CA CYS A 199 2.55 -3.55 4.17
C CYS A 199 1.28 -3.55 3.32
N SER A 200 1.13 -2.60 2.39
CA SER A 200 -0.04 -2.54 1.50
C SER A 200 -0.09 -3.75 0.57
N VAL A 201 1.02 -4.10 -0.05
CA VAL A 201 1.13 -5.28 -0.93
C VAL A 201 0.87 -6.58 -0.15
N ALA A 202 1.39 -6.71 1.07
CA ALA A 202 1.10 -7.86 1.93
C ALA A 202 -0.39 -7.98 2.24
N CYS A 203 -1.09 -6.86 2.50
CA CYS A 203 -2.54 -6.84 2.68
C CYS A 203 -3.29 -7.29 1.42
N GLU A 204 -2.87 -6.87 0.22
CA GLU A 204 -3.48 -7.35 -1.04
C GLU A 204 -3.30 -8.87 -1.21
N LEU A 205 -2.12 -9.40 -0.90
CA LEU A 205 -1.86 -10.84 -0.93
C LEU A 205 -2.71 -11.62 0.09
N ASP A 206 -2.88 -11.07 1.29
CA ASP A 206 -3.71 -11.67 2.35
C ASP A 206 -5.20 -11.67 1.95
N VAL A 207 -5.69 -10.59 1.34
CA VAL A 207 -7.05 -10.51 0.78
C VAL A 207 -7.24 -11.52 -0.35
N ALA A 208 -6.29 -11.61 -1.29
CA ALA A 208 -6.33 -12.59 -2.38
C ALA A 208 -6.37 -14.03 -1.85
N LYS A 209 -5.54 -14.35 -0.85
CA LYS A 209 -5.54 -15.64 -0.17
C LYS A 209 -6.88 -15.94 0.49
N ALA A 210 -7.44 -14.97 1.21
CA ALA A 210 -8.72 -15.11 1.91
C ALA A 210 -9.90 -15.27 0.93
N ALA A 211 -9.81 -14.64 -0.26
CA ALA A 211 -10.76 -14.82 -1.36
C ALA A 211 -10.60 -16.16 -2.09
N GLY A 212 -9.64 -17.01 -1.70
CA GLY A 212 -9.41 -18.32 -2.32
C GLY A 212 -8.69 -18.23 -3.67
N ILE A 213 -8.07 -17.12 -4.01
CA ILE A 213 -7.26 -16.96 -5.22
C ILE A 213 -6.08 -17.93 -5.16
N THR A 214 -5.91 -18.75 -6.20
CA THR A 214 -4.79 -19.66 -6.34
C THR A 214 -3.87 -19.31 -7.50
N HIS A 215 -4.30 -18.37 -8.36
CA HIS A 215 -3.62 -17.92 -9.57
C HIS A 215 -3.57 -16.39 -9.62
N PRO A 216 -2.79 -15.71 -8.74
CA PRO A 216 -2.70 -14.25 -8.77
C PRO A 216 -1.91 -13.74 -9.97
N VAL A 217 -2.22 -12.53 -10.40
CA VAL A 217 -1.50 -11.76 -11.43
C VAL A 217 -0.78 -10.62 -10.75
N LEU A 218 0.54 -10.59 -10.86
CA LEU A 218 1.41 -9.60 -10.27
C LEU A 218 1.83 -8.58 -11.33
N VAL A 219 1.57 -7.30 -11.06
CA VAL A 219 1.89 -6.21 -12.00
C VAL A 219 2.77 -5.14 -11.35
N PRO A 220 3.69 -4.52 -12.10
CA PRO A 220 4.56 -3.48 -11.56
C PRO A 220 3.86 -2.12 -11.40
N GLY A 221 2.64 -1.96 -11.92
CA GLY A 221 1.93 -0.70 -11.89
C GLY A 221 0.84 -0.60 -12.95
N HIS A 222 0.31 0.59 -13.14
CA HIS A 222 -0.90 0.90 -13.89
C HIS A 222 -0.93 0.39 -15.35
N ILE A 223 0.19 0.45 -16.10
CA ILE A 223 0.24 -0.09 -17.48
C ILE A 223 -0.01 -1.60 -17.46
N GLY A 224 0.65 -2.32 -16.55
CA GLY A 224 0.45 -3.75 -16.37
C GLY A 224 -0.98 -4.08 -15.93
N GLU A 225 -1.52 -3.35 -14.97
CA GLU A 225 -2.90 -3.52 -14.51
C GLU A 225 -3.92 -3.35 -15.63
N ARG A 226 -3.89 -2.20 -16.32
CA ARG A 226 -4.81 -1.91 -17.41
C ARG A 226 -4.72 -2.95 -18.53
N SER A 227 -3.51 -3.36 -18.88
CA SER A 227 -3.27 -4.39 -19.87
C SER A 227 -3.79 -5.76 -19.42
N ALA A 228 -3.50 -6.18 -18.17
CA ALA A 228 -3.99 -7.44 -17.62
C ALA A 228 -5.52 -7.52 -17.67
N ARG A 229 -6.22 -6.46 -17.24
CA ARG A 229 -7.68 -6.38 -17.30
C ARG A 229 -8.25 -6.43 -18.74
N ARG A 230 -7.47 -5.99 -19.75
CA ARG A 230 -7.87 -6.06 -21.16
C ARG A 230 -7.69 -7.45 -21.77
N HIS A 231 -6.63 -8.14 -21.38
CA HIS A 231 -6.24 -9.42 -22.01
C HIS A 231 -6.65 -10.67 -21.23
N LEU A 232 -6.92 -10.55 -19.93
CA LEU A 232 -7.20 -11.66 -19.04
C LEU A 232 -8.60 -11.55 -18.43
N LYS A 233 -9.23 -12.68 -18.14
CA LYS A 233 -10.51 -12.74 -17.41
C LYS A 233 -10.26 -12.82 -15.91
N LEU A 234 -9.95 -11.68 -15.32
CA LEU A 234 -9.62 -11.59 -13.92
C LEU A 234 -10.86 -11.40 -13.05
N VAL A 235 -10.89 -12.10 -11.93
CA VAL A 235 -11.80 -11.80 -10.84
C VAL A 235 -11.20 -10.71 -9.96
N ASP A 236 -12.03 -10.07 -9.14
CA ASP A 236 -11.56 -9.14 -8.13
C ASP A 236 -10.56 -9.87 -7.21
N ASP A 237 -9.64 -9.15 -6.62
CA ASP A 237 -8.59 -9.66 -5.74
C ASP A 237 -7.54 -10.59 -6.40
N GLN A 238 -7.65 -10.89 -7.69
CA GLN A 238 -6.67 -11.70 -8.41
C GLN A 238 -5.47 -10.88 -8.89
N LEU A 239 -5.63 -9.57 -9.08
CA LEU A 239 -4.61 -8.67 -9.59
C LEU A 239 -4.00 -7.87 -8.45
N ILE A 240 -2.67 -7.95 -8.31
CA ILE A 240 -1.89 -7.35 -7.23
C ILE A 240 -0.82 -6.42 -7.83
N GLU A 241 -0.82 -5.17 -7.41
CA GLU A 241 0.16 -4.18 -7.85
C GLU A 241 1.32 -4.11 -6.85
N LEU A 242 2.56 -4.32 -7.34
CA LEU A 242 3.74 -4.46 -6.49
C LEU A 242 4.65 -3.21 -6.46
N GLY A 243 4.48 -2.29 -7.39
CA GLY A 243 5.50 -1.25 -7.61
C GLY A 243 6.85 -1.85 -8.01
N ASN A 244 7.84 -1.59 -7.17
CA ASN A 244 9.21 -2.10 -7.35
C ASN A 244 9.59 -3.22 -6.37
N GLU A 245 8.65 -3.65 -5.49
CA GLU A 245 8.91 -4.55 -4.36
C GLU A 245 8.88 -6.05 -4.73
N TRP A 246 9.43 -6.42 -5.89
CA TRP A 246 9.43 -7.79 -6.42
C TRP A 246 10.14 -8.79 -5.50
N GLY A 247 11.30 -8.40 -4.94
CA GLY A 247 12.05 -9.27 -4.02
C GLY A 247 11.25 -9.64 -2.80
N PHE A 248 10.63 -8.65 -2.15
CA PHE A 248 9.79 -8.87 -0.97
C PHE A 248 8.62 -9.81 -1.26
N VAL A 249 7.94 -9.61 -2.41
CA VAL A 249 6.78 -10.43 -2.76
C VAL A 249 7.20 -11.85 -3.13
N LEU A 250 8.17 -12.02 -4.02
CA LEU A 250 8.60 -13.35 -4.47
C LEU A 250 9.13 -14.20 -3.30
N GLU A 251 9.94 -13.64 -2.40
CA GLU A 251 10.38 -14.32 -1.17
C GLU A 251 9.22 -14.69 -0.24
N GLY A 252 8.18 -13.84 -0.21
CA GLY A 252 7.00 -14.03 0.63
C GLY A 252 6.00 -15.05 0.10
N LEU A 253 6.04 -15.45 -1.18
CA LEU A 253 5.02 -16.28 -1.82
C LEU A 253 4.84 -17.65 -1.15
N SER A 254 5.87 -18.20 -0.50
CA SER A 254 5.79 -19.47 0.24
C SER A 254 4.79 -19.44 1.41
N LYS A 255 4.41 -18.26 1.89
CA LYS A 255 3.39 -18.07 2.94
C LYS A 255 1.95 -18.23 2.41
N TYR A 256 1.81 -18.23 1.09
CA TYR A 256 0.53 -18.28 0.39
C TYR A 256 0.44 -19.61 -0.37
N SER A 257 -0.76 -20.15 -0.46
CA SER A 257 -1.00 -21.42 -1.18
C SER A 257 -1.27 -21.19 -2.67
N PHE A 258 -0.55 -20.24 -3.28
CA PHE A 258 -0.68 -20.00 -4.71
C PHE A 258 -0.09 -21.16 -5.52
N LYS A 259 -0.81 -21.60 -6.53
CA LYS A 259 -0.39 -22.70 -7.41
C LYS A 259 0.38 -22.22 -8.62
N HIS A 260 -0.05 -21.06 -9.14
CA HIS A 260 0.48 -20.50 -10.37
C HIS A 260 0.42 -18.97 -10.29
N VAL A 261 1.52 -18.29 -10.50
CA VAL A 261 1.64 -16.84 -10.46
C VAL A 261 1.97 -16.32 -11.86
N LEU A 262 1.26 -15.31 -12.33
CA LEU A 262 1.55 -14.62 -13.58
C LEU A 262 2.20 -13.27 -13.30
N LEU A 263 3.41 -13.06 -13.80
CA LEU A 263 4.07 -11.76 -13.85
C LEU A 263 3.64 -11.07 -15.15
N TRP A 264 3.02 -9.89 -15.06
CA TRP A 264 2.48 -9.22 -16.22
C TRP A 264 2.86 -7.75 -16.26
N GLY A 265 3.53 -7.31 -17.32
CA GLY A 265 3.91 -5.91 -17.43
C GLY A 265 4.90 -5.59 -18.54
N HIS A 266 5.36 -4.34 -18.55
CA HIS A 266 6.30 -3.83 -19.53
C HIS A 266 7.72 -4.39 -19.31
N PRO A 267 8.44 -4.83 -20.37
CA PRO A 267 9.77 -5.42 -20.27
C PRO A 267 10.81 -4.48 -19.64
N GLY A 268 10.62 -3.15 -19.67
CA GLY A 268 11.50 -2.21 -19.01
C GLY A 268 11.64 -2.40 -17.49
N LYS A 269 10.61 -2.92 -16.82
CA LYS A 269 10.68 -3.32 -15.41
C LYS A 269 10.94 -4.82 -15.26
N LEU A 270 10.21 -5.67 -15.98
CA LEU A 270 10.28 -7.12 -15.77
C LEU A 270 11.61 -7.75 -16.21
N ALA A 271 12.28 -7.22 -17.23
CA ALA A 271 13.60 -7.72 -17.64
C ALA A 271 14.64 -7.66 -16.52
N LYS A 272 14.51 -6.73 -15.59
CA LYS A 272 15.43 -6.59 -14.45
C LYS A 272 15.42 -7.84 -13.55
N LEU A 273 14.27 -8.49 -13.44
CA LEU A 273 14.12 -9.74 -12.69
C LEU A 273 14.95 -10.89 -13.29
N ALA A 274 15.13 -10.92 -14.61
CA ALA A 274 16.01 -11.90 -15.27
C ALA A 274 17.49 -11.68 -14.95
N GLY A 275 17.87 -10.46 -14.58
CA GLY A 275 19.19 -10.11 -14.04
C GLY A 275 19.30 -10.23 -12.53
N GLU A 276 18.29 -10.83 -11.87
CA GLU A 276 18.20 -10.97 -10.41
C GLU A 276 18.18 -9.62 -9.66
N GLU A 277 17.76 -8.55 -10.34
CA GLU A 277 17.56 -7.22 -9.74
C GLU A 277 16.11 -7.08 -9.27
N TRP A 278 15.90 -7.31 -7.97
CA TRP A 278 14.58 -7.48 -7.35
C TRP A 278 13.91 -6.18 -6.89
N ASP A 279 14.65 -5.09 -6.80
CA ASP A 279 14.15 -3.71 -6.72
C ASP A 279 14.26 -3.12 -8.12
N THR A 280 13.13 -2.97 -8.82
CA THR A 280 13.13 -2.55 -10.22
C THR A 280 13.15 -1.03 -10.40
N HIS A 281 13.38 -0.28 -9.32
CA HIS A 281 13.45 1.18 -9.38
C HIS A 281 14.61 1.67 -10.25
N SER A 282 14.36 2.63 -11.15
CA SER A 282 15.33 3.07 -12.16
C SER A 282 16.64 3.62 -11.59
N TYR A 283 16.62 4.17 -10.37
CA TYR A 283 17.82 4.70 -9.69
C TYR A 283 18.59 3.65 -8.89
N ARG A 284 18.03 2.45 -8.68
CA ARG A 284 18.63 1.41 -7.85
C ARG A 284 18.96 0.14 -8.62
N SER A 285 18.62 0.08 -9.88
CA SER A 285 18.82 -1.08 -10.74
C SER A 285 19.41 -0.69 -12.08
N SER A 286 20.09 -1.65 -12.73
CA SER A 286 20.66 -1.51 -14.08
C SER A 286 19.58 -1.23 -15.12
N SER A 287 19.97 -0.70 -16.28
CA SER A 287 19.03 -0.58 -17.38
C SER A 287 18.60 -1.96 -17.89
N ALA A 288 17.34 -2.09 -18.29
CA ALA A 288 16.85 -3.35 -18.85
C ALA A 288 17.59 -3.77 -20.12
N ILE A 289 18.09 -2.81 -20.90
CA ILE A 289 18.93 -3.06 -22.10
C ILE A 289 20.25 -3.72 -21.72
N GLU A 290 20.92 -3.24 -20.66
CA GLU A 290 22.17 -3.88 -20.19
C GLU A 290 21.95 -5.31 -19.74
N ILE A 291 20.83 -5.58 -19.08
CA ILE A 291 20.47 -6.93 -18.64
C ILE A 291 20.26 -7.87 -19.84
N ILE A 292 19.51 -7.45 -20.85
CA ILE A 292 19.31 -8.23 -22.08
C ILE A 292 20.64 -8.51 -22.79
N LYS A 293 21.54 -7.53 -22.83
CA LYS A 293 22.91 -7.71 -23.37
C LYS A 293 23.68 -8.78 -22.58
N LYS A 294 23.69 -8.69 -21.26
CA LYS A 294 24.35 -9.67 -20.37
C LYS A 294 23.80 -11.09 -20.54
N LEU A 295 22.50 -11.21 -20.79
CA LEU A 295 21.84 -12.51 -21.01
C LEU A 295 22.07 -13.06 -22.43
N GLY A 296 22.70 -12.32 -23.31
CA GLY A 296 22.89 -12.73 -24.73
C GLY A 296 21.59 -12.73 -25.54
N LEU A 297 20.57 -12.00 -25.09
CA LEU A 297 19.25 -11.90 -25.74
C LEU A 297 19.13 -10.68 -26.66
N MET A 298 20.19 -9.87 -26.82
CA MET A 298 20.15 -8.71 -27.68
C MET A 298 20.12 -9.14 -29.15
N PRO A 299 19.10 -8.80 -29.94
CA PRO A 299 19.03 -9.08 -31.35
C PRO A 299 20.07 -8.27 -32.13
N HIS A 300 20.41 -8.73 -33.35
CA HIS A 300 21.24 -7.98 -34.24
C HIS A 300 20.46 -6.81 -34.85
N LEU A 301 20.88 -5.59 -34.53
CA LEU A 301 20.23 -4.34 -34.95
C LEU A 301 21.25 -3.42 -35.60
N GLU A 302 20.81 -2.61 -36.56
CA GLU A 302 21.66 -1.59 -37.22
C GLU A 302 21.98 -0.41 -36.27
N ALA A 303 21.09 -0.12 -35.32
CA ALA A 303 21.21 0.92 -34.29
C ALA A 303 21.02 0.36 -32.90
N GLU A 304 21.72 0.94 -31.93
CA GLU A 304 21.61 0.51 -30.54
C GLU A 304 20.38 1.13 -29.87
N PRO A 305 19.44 0.31 -29.30
CA PRO A 305 18.27 0.83 -28.63
C PRO A 305 18.65 1.42 -27.28
N VAL A 306 17.99 2.52 -26.88
CA VAL A 306 18.18 3.19 -25.60
C VAL A 306 17.19 2.64 -24.55
N THR A 307 16.00 2.21 -24.99
CA THR A 307 14.93 1.72 -24.13
C THR A 307 14.39 0.38 -24.61
N MET A 308 13.71 -0.34 -23.72
CA MET A 308 13.05 -1.59 -24.09
C MET A 308 11.91 -1.38 -25.07
N GLU A 309 11.16 -0.28 -24.96
CA GLU A 309 10.12 0.05 -25.94
C GLU A 309 10.75 0.26 -27.31
N GLY A 310 11.79 1.10 -27.40
CA GLY A 310 12.51 1.32 -28.66
C GLY A 310 13.11 0.05 -29.24
N LEU A 311 13.63 -0.87 -28.40
CA LEU A 311 14.08 -2.18 -28.84
C LEU A 311 12.96 -2.95 -29.54
N PHE A 312 11.80 -3.07 -28.92
CA PHE A 312 10.69 -3.81 -29.51
C PHE A 312 10.13 -3.13 -30.76
N GLU A 313 10.10 -1.79 -30.84
CA GLU A 313 9.68 -1.04 -32.02
C GLU A 313 10.61 -1.26 -33.25
N MET A 314 11.90 -1.55 -33.03
CA MET A 314 12.85 -1.86 -34.10
C MET A 314 12.67 -3.26 -34.68
N LEU A 315 11.92 -4.15 -34.01
CA LEU A 315 11.76 -5.54 -34.41
C LEU A 315 10.45 -5.76 -35.19
N LYS A 316 10.47 -6.74 -36.10
CA LYS A 316 9.25 -7.23 -36.76
C LYS A 316 8.39 -8.03 -35.77
N PRO A 317 7.06 -8.14 -35.97
CA PRO A 317 6.16 -8.84 -35.05
C PRO A 317 6.61 -10.22 -34.59
N GLY A 318 7.12 -11.08 -35.52
CA GLY A 318 7.63 -12.41 -35.17
C GLY A 318 8.93 -12.37 -34.34
N GLU A 319 9.79 -11.37 -34.56
CA GLU A 319 11.00 -11.17 -33.78
C GLU A 319 10.66 -10.63 -32.39
N GLN A 320 9.67 -9.74 -32.31
CA GLN A 320 9.12 -9.24 -31.03
C GLN A 320 8.61 -10.39 -30.15
N GLU A 321 7.79 -11.28 -30.73
CA GLU A 321 7.23 -12.43 -30.02
C GLU A 321 8.34 -13.38 -29.55
N ASN A 322 9.31 -13.72 -30.40
CA ASN A 322 10.43 -14.56 -30.05
C ASN A 322 11.25 -13.99 -28.90
N LEU A 323 11.63 -12.71 -28.98
CA LEU A 323 12.35 -12.03 -27.89
C LEU A 323 11.52 -12.01 -26.59
N ALA A 324 10.22 -11.74 -26.69
CA ALA A 324 9.33 -11.72 -25.53
C ALA A 324 9.23 -13.09 -24.87
N VAL A 325 9.16 -14.18 -25.64
CA VAL A 325 9.13 -15.57 -25.12
C VAL A 325 10.46 -15.93 -24.46
N GLU A 326 11.60 -15.64 -25.09
CA GLU A 326 12.93 -15.94 -24.54
C GLU A 326 13.21 -15.15 -23.25
N LEU A 327 12.92 -13.85 -23.25
CA LEU A 327 13.05 -12.99 -22.08
C LEU A 327 12.08 -13.43 -20.97
N GLY A 328 10.83 -13.72 -21.32
CA GLY A 328 9.83 -14.27 -20.40
C GLY A 328 10.30 -15.57 -19.73
N GLY A 329 10.98 -16.43 -20.49
CA GLY A 329 11.60 -17.66 -19.98
C GLY A 329 12.72 -17.39 -18.97
N ALA A 330 13.57 -16.40 -19.25
CA ALA A 330 14.63 -16.00 -18.32
C ALA A 330 14.04 -15.40 -17.02
N ILE A 331 13.05 -14.52 -17.14
CA ILE A 331 12.31 -13.95 -15.98
C ILE A 331 11.66 -15.05 -15.15
N SER A 332 10.95 -15.99 -15.79
CA SER A 332 10.27 -17.10 -15.12
C SER A 332 11.24 -17.96 -14.32
N ARG A 333 12.39 -18.32 -14.88
CA ARG A 333 13.41 -19.11 -14.18
C ARG A 333 13.94 -18.39 -12.95
N ALA A 334 14.34 -17.12 -13.10
CA ALA A 334 14.84 -16.31 -11.99
C ALA A 334 13.80 -16.13 -10.89
N ALA A 335 12.55 -15.78 -11.25
CA ALA A 335 11.45 -15.61 -10.29
C ALA A 335 11.06 -16.94 -9.59
N THR A 336 11.08 -18.07 -10.32
CA THR A 336 10.83 -19.41 -9.73
C THR A 336 11.91 -19.76 -8.70
N GLN A 337 13.17 -19.46 -8.98
CA GLN A 337 14.24 -19.65 -8.02
C GLN A 337 14.07 -18.73 -6.80
N LYS A 338 13.76 -17.46 -7.02
CA LYS A 338 13.56 -16.45 -5.96
C LYS A 338 12.44 -16.81 -5.01
N CYS A 339 11.34 -17.35 -5.51
CA CYS A 339 10.23 -17.82 -4.66
C CYS A 339 10.46 -19.22 -4.03
N GLY A 340 11.65 -19.80 -4.16
CA GLY A 340 11.96 -21.11 -3.62
C GLY A 340 11.16 -22.26 -4.26
N GLN A 341 10.77 -22.10 -5.54
CA GLN A 341 10.00 -23.09 -6.32
C GLN A 341 8.63 -23.45 -5.68
N CYS A 342 8.07 -22.55 -4.87
CA CYS A 342 6.82 -22.79 -4.15
C CYS A 342 5.58 -22.78 -5.06
N CYS A 343 5.68 -22.22 -6.27
CA CYS A 343 4.60 -22.15 -7.25
C CYS A 343 5.16 -22.11 -8.68
N ARG A 344 4.28 -22.36 -9.67
CA ARG A 344 4.61 -22.13 -11.08
C ARG A 344 4.63 -20.62 -11.37
N VAL A 345 5.58 -20.15 -12.19
CA VAL A 345 5.65 -18.74 -12.60
C VAL A 345 5.53 -18.64 -14.11
N SER A 346 4.56 -17.89 -14.59
CA SER A 346 4.39 -17.48 -16.00
C SER A 346 4.69 -16.00 -16.16
N VAL A 347 4.97 -15.58 -17.40
CA VAL A 347 5.30 -14.19 -17.70
C VAL A 347 4.55 -13.75 -18.96
N GLY A 348 3.90 -12.58 -18.91
CA GLY A 348 3.35 -11.88 -20.06
C GLY A 348 3.99 -10.50 -20.18
N LEU A 349 4.53 -10.21 -21.37
CA LEU A 349 5.19 -8.94 -21.67
C LEU A 349 4.31 -8.09 -22.57
N VAL A 350 4.17 -6.82 -22.23
CA VAL A 350 3.32 -5.86 -22.92
C VAL A 350 4.09 -4.58 -23.26
N ASN A 351 3.72 -3.91 -24.37
CA ASN A 351 4.26 -2.61 -24.73
C ASN A 351 3.66 -1.47 -23.86
N MET A 352 4.11 -0.24 -24.07
CA MET A 352 3.59 0.94 -23.36
C MET A 352 2.10 1.22 -23.64
N ALA A 353 1.58 0.81 -24.81
CA ALA A 353 0.16 0.87 -25.13
C ALA A 353 -0.66 -0.23 -24.43
N GLY A 354 0.02 -1.21 -23.84
CA GLY A 354 -0.58 -2.36 -23.17
C GLY A 354 -0.95 -3.49 -24.11
N ASP A 355 -0.42 -3.54 -25.35
CA ASP A 355 -0.60 -4.66 -26.25
C ASP A 355 0.37 -5.79 -25.91
N LEU A 356 -0.08 -7.03 -26.06
CA LEU A 356 0.71 -8.21 -25.74
C LEU A 356 1.84 -8.36 -26.78
N LEU A 357 3.09 -8.33 -26.31
CA LEU A 357 4.30 -8.62 -27.11
C LEU A 357 4.53 -10.13 -27.21
N GLY A 358 4.27 -10.86 -26.14
CA GLY A 358 4.40 -12.30 -26.07
C GLY A 358 4.29 -12.81 -24.64
N SER A 359 4.15 -14.14 -24.48
CA SER A 359 4.06 -14.77 -23.17
C SER A 359 4.88 -16.04 -23.08
N TYR A 360 5.52 -16.25 -21.93
CA TYR A 360 6.17 -17.49 -21.58
C TYR A 360 5.26 -18.33 -20.69
N THR A 361 5.03 -19.58 -21.12
CA THR A 361 4.08 -20.54 -20.58
C THR A 361 2.59 -20.20 -20.85
N ASN A 362 1.73 -21.17 -20.55
CA ASN A 362 0.34 -21.13 -20.95
C ASN A 362 -0.49 -20.19 -20.04
N LEU A 363 -1.21 -19.25 -20.66
CA LEU A 363 -2.10 -18.32 -19.99
C LEU A 363 -3.51 -18.90 -19.71
N LYS A 364 -3.79 -20.16 -20.04
CA LYS A 364 -5.12 -20.75 -19.89
C LYS A 364 -5.69 -20.67 -18.46
N ASP A 365 -4.82 -20.69 -17.46
CA ASP A 365 -5.22 -20.59 -16.05
C ASP A 365 -5.71 -19.16 -15.68
N PHE A 366 -5.54 -18.18 -16.58
CA PHE A 366 -5.84 -16.78 -16.40
C PHE A 366 -6.85 -16.20 -17.43
N GLN A 367 -7.39 -17.07 -18.29
CA GLN A 367 -8.33 -16.72 -19.37
C GLN A 367 -9.76 -17.13 -19.07
#